data_b10a62f82603c0c5f2def497d54e108b
#
_entry.id   b10a62f82603c0c5f2def497d54e108b
#
_cell.length_a   1.000
_cell.length_b   1.000
_cell.length_c   1.000
_cell.angle_alpha   90.00
_cell.angle_beta   90.00
_cell.angle_gamma   90.00
#
_symmetry.space_group_name_H-M   'P 1'
#
loop_
_entity.id
_entity.type
_entity.pdbx_description
1 polymer ?
#
loop_
_entity_poly.entity_id
_entity_poly.type
_entity_poly.pdbx_seq_one_letter_code
_entity_poly.pdbx_strand_id
1 'polypeptide(L)'
;YATMKNKSFTKMVVGYDISAYTAMKCFSGAAVTRKTAEVVSNILGVSVRDAFRFERDERPLSKKTIREYVLFANQVLHFANERYHSVQAEFKMPAKGARPRFVDCIHEDEVCKLMSEIDKCSMPEQAIVLSLLNTGVRRAELAGLTWSDFDFKECTVHVNKSLLVFRDFGYQHTATKESNDRYIDVAPEYMEFMQQYKEWWYTKKRLMGASWQRDMVKNKESKRESLMRLAGEEFVIIDDFGWPRNPDGYNKLVKRVAQKAGISDIHP
;
A
#
# COMPACT_ATOMS: atom_id res chain seq x y z
N TYR A 1 -0.32 33.12 15.40
CA TYR A 1 -1.41 32.17 15.67
C TYR A 1 -2.77 32.72 15.26
N ALA A 2 -3.11 33.94 15.67
CA ALA A 2 -4.43 34.54 15.35
C ALA A 2 -4.64 34.86 13.86
N THR A 3 -3.61 35.24 13.14
CA THR A 3 -3.69 35.61 11.71
C THR A 3 -3.86 34.41 10.77
N MET A 4 -3.61 33.19 11.24
CA MET A 4 -3.69 31.98 10.43
C MET A 4 -5.03 31.23 10.48
N LYS A 5 -5.88 31.51 11.46
CA LYS A 5 -7.20 30.87 11.58
C LYS A 5 -8.12 31.06 10.37
N ASN A 6 -7.85 32.05 9.51
CA ASN A 6 -8.68 32.38 8.35
C ASN A 6 -8.11 31.94 6.99
N LYS A 7 -6.93 31.28 6.94
CA LYS A 7 -6.40 30.75 5.68
C LYS A 7 -6.74 29.28 5.53
N SER A 8 -7.41 28.92 4.44
CA SER A 8 -7.65 27.51 4.10
C SER A 8 -6.32 26.78 3.99
N PHE A 9 -6.15 25.67 4.71
CA PHE A 9 -4.95 24.81 4.62
C PHE A 9 -4.67 24.35 3.18
N THR A 10 -5.71 24.19 2.36
CA THR A 10 -5.59 23.87 0.94
C THR A 10 -4.83 24.96 0.16
N LYS A 11 -5.15 26.24 0.41
CA LYS A 11 -4.46 27.36 -0.23
C LYS A 11 -3.01 27.51 0.25
N MET A 12 -2.76 27.17 1.51
CA MET A 12 -1.47 27.31 2.16
C MET A 12 -0.42 26.33 1.63
N VAL A 13 -0.85 25.16 1.18
CA VAL A 13 0.05 24.06 0.71
C VAL A 13 0.18 24.01 -0.83
N VAL A 14 -0.42 24.94 -1.56
CA VAL A 14 -0.26 25.00 -3.02
C VAL A 14 1.20 25.23 -3.39
N GLY A 15 1.75 24.37 -4.23
CA GLY A 15 3.16 24.40 -4.63
C GLY A 15 4.15 23.68 -3.69
N TYR A 16 3.67 23.11 -2.58
CA TYR A 16 4.49 22.37 -1.62
C TYR A 16 4.12 20.88 -1.60
N ASP A 17 5.12 20.02 -1.36
CA ASP A 17 4.95 18.54 -1.29
C ASP A 17 4.36 18.09 0.06
N ILE A 18 3.21 18.69 0.42
CA ILE A 18 2.50 18.38 1.66
C ILE A 18 0.98 18.47 1.43
N SER A 19 0.21 17.56 2.03
CA SER A 19 -1.25 17.62 1.97
C SER A 19 -1.82 18.65 2.97
N ALA A 20 -2.99 19.24 2.65
CA ALA A 20 -3.72 20.11 3.56
C ALA A 20 -4.04 19.43 4.90
N TYR A 21 -4.31 18.13 4.90
CA TYR A 21 -4.52 17.31 6.09
C TYR A 21 -3.25 17.21 6.96
N THR A 22 -2.08 17.02 6.33
CA THR A 22 -0.80 16.97 7.05
C THR A 22 -0.48 18.33 7.66
N ALA A 23 -0.71 19.41 6.93
CA ALA A 23 -0.55 20.78 7.47
C ALA A 23 -1.48 21.01 8.67
N MET A 24 -2.75 20.64 8.57
CA MET A 24 -3.72 20.73 9.66
C MET A 24 -3.25 19.98 10.92
N LYS A 25 -2.68 18.78 10.77
CA LYS A 25 -2.10 18.02 11.88
C LYS A 25 -1.00 18.79 12.62
N CYS A 26 -0.14 19.52 11.92
CA CYS A 26 0.90 20.34 12.55
C CYS A 26 0.29 21.42 13.45
N PHE A 27 -0.82 22.02 13.06
CA PHE A 27 -1.51 23.06 13.83
C PHE A 27 -2.38 22.50 14.99
N SER A 28 -2.74 21.22 14.93
CA SER A 28 -3.44 20.54 16.03
C SER A 28 -2.51 20.02 17.14
N GLY A 29 -1.20 20.23 17.00
CA GLY A 29 -0.20 19.74 17.97
C GLY A 29 0.13 18.25 17.81
N ALA A 30 -0.28 17.61 16.72
CA ALA A 30 0.08 16.22 16.45
C ALA A 30 1.57 16.09 16.08
N ALA A 31 2.20 15.00 16.52
CA ALA A 31 3.57 14.70 16.15
C ALA A 31 3.71 14.51 14.63
N VAL A 32 4.73 15.12 14.06
CA VAL A 32 5.04 15.07 12.62
C VAL A 32 6.51 14.76 12.39
N THR A 33 6.83 14.29 11.20
CA THR A 33 8.23 14.01 10.84
C THR A 33 9.02 15.31 10.69
N ARG A 34 10.35 15.24 10.87
CA ARG A 34 11.25 16.38 10.66
C ARG A 34 11.07 17.01 9.28
N LYS A 35 10.97 16.19 8.24
CA LYS A 35 10.74 16.67 6.85
C LYS A 35 9.42 17.46 6.73
N THR A 36 8.35 16.99 7.37
CA THR A 36 7.07 17.71 7.41
C THR A 36 7.21 19.05 8.14
N ALA A 37 7.91 19.06 9.28
CA ALA A 37 8.18 20.26 10.05
C ALA A 37 8.97 21.29 9.24
N GLU A 38 10.00 20.88 8.50
CA GLU A 38 10.79 21.72 7.61
C GLU A 38 9.93 22.37 6.51
N VAL A 39 9.09 21.59 5.84
CA VAL A 39 8.16 22.12 4.81
C VAL A 39 7.19 23.13 5.39
N VAL A 40 6.56 22.81 6.54
CA VAL A 40 5.59 23.73 7.17
C VAL A 40 6.29 25.00 7.67
N SER A 41 7.48 24.90 8.25
CA SER A 41 8.27 26.07 8.67
C SER A 41 8.63 26.98 7.49
N ASN A 42 8.99 26.42 6.35
CA ASN A 42 9.26 27.17 5.12
C ASN A 42 7.99 27.88 4.62
N ILE A 43 6.84 27.23 4.64
CA ILE A 43 5.54 27.84 4.29
C ILE A 43 5.22 29.04 5.21
N LEU A 44 5.58 28.93 6.48
CA LEU A 44 5.31 29.94 7.49
C LEU A 44 6.36 31.07 7.56
N GLY A 45 7.52 30.86 6.92
CA GLY A 45 8.64 31.79 7.00
C GLY A 45 9.28 31.86 8.39
N VAL A 46 9.21 30.76 9.16
CA VAL A 46 9.76 30.68 10.54
C VAL A 46 10.78 29.57 10.65
N SER A 47 11.68 29.65 11.63
CA SER A 47 12.61 28.55 11.86
C SER A 47 11.90 27.31 12.39
N VAL A 48 12.45 26.13 12.04
CA VAL A 48 11.87 24.85 12.56
C VAL A 48 11.92 24.80 14.09
N ARG A 49 12.96 25.39 14.70
CA ARG A 49 13.13 25.41 16.15
C ARG A 49 12.11 26.30 16.87
N ASP A 50 11.64 27.35 16.20
CA ASP A 50 10.65 28.27 16.75
C ASP A 50 9.22 27.74 16.59
N ALA A 51 8.99 26.96 15.52
CA ALA A 51 7.66 26.42 15.20
C ALA A 51 7.40 25.04 15.80
N PHE A 52 8.43 24.22 16.01
CA PHE A 52 8.30 22.82 16.42
C PHE A 52 9.22 22.47 17.57
N ARG A 53 8.66 21.71 18.54
CA ARG A 53 9.44 21.07 19.59
C ARG A 53 9.89 19.70 19.10
N PHE A 54 11.18 19.41 19.23
CA PHE A 54 11.71 18.10 18.93
C PHE A 54 11.49 17.17 20.13
N GLU A 55 10.71 16.13 19.90
CA GLU A 55 10.60 15.01 20.84
C GLU A 55 11.39 13.83 20.28
N ARG A 56 12.26 13.27 21.09
CA ARG A 56 12.98 12.05 20.74
C ARG A 56 12.00 10.89 20.85
N ASP A 57 11.87 10.09 19.80
CA ASP A 57 11.15 8.82 19.91
C ASP A 57 11.99 7.86 20.76
N GLU A 58 11.65 7.76 22.04
CA GLU A 58 12.37 6.91 23.00
C GLU A 58 11.97 5.45 22.92
N ARG A 59 11.04 5.09 22.03
CA ARG A 59 10.65 3.69 21.87
C ARG A 59 11.85 2.88 21.36
N PRO A 60 12.24 1.81 22.08
CA PRO A 60 13.35 0.98 21.64
C PRO A 60 13.00 0.29 20.31
N LEU A 61 13.98 0.24 19.42
CA LEU A 61 13.84 -0.51 18.19
C LEU A 61 13.57 -1.99 18.49
N SER A 62 12.75 -2.62 17.66
CA SER A 62 12.53 -4.06 17.78
C SER A 62 13.85 -4.83 17.60
N LYS A 63 14.00 -5.96 18.28
CA LYS A 63 15.19 -6.83 18.13
C LYS A 63 15.40 -7.23 16.67
N LYS A 64 14.32 -7.41 15.89
CA LYS A 64 14.36 -7.67 14.45
C LYS A 64 15.00 -6.50 13.70
N THR A 65 14.54 -5.28 13.94
CA THR A 65 15.05 -4.05 13.29
C THR A 65 16.54 -3.83 13.62
N ILE A 66 16.93 -4.00 14.89
CA ILE A 66 18.35 -3.90 15.30
C ILE A 66 19.20 -4.94 14.54
N ARG A 67 18.71 -6.16 14.45
CA ARG A 67 19.40 -7.24 13.73
C ARG A 67 19.56 -6.93 12.23
N GLU A 68 18.55 -6.37 11.59
CA GLU A 68 18.60 -5.94 10.17
C GLU A 68 19.64 -4.83 9.96
N TYR A 69 19.71 -3.85 10.88
CA TYR A 69 20.74 -2.80 10.80
C TYR A 69 22.16 -3.35 10.98
N VAL A 70 22.37 -4.26 11.94
CA VAL A 70 23.67 -4.91 12.14
C VAL A 70 24.05 -5.73 10.93
N LEU A 71 23.12 -6.49 10.34
CA LEU A 71 23.34 -7.26 9.13
C LEU A 71 23.79 -6.36 7.97
N PHE A 72 23.07 -5.26 7.74
CA PHE A 72 23.42 -4.29 6.71
C PHE A 72 24.81 -3.67 6.95
N ALA A 73 25.12 -3.25 8.19
CA ALA A 73 26.41 -2.71 8.53
C ALA A 73 27.55 -3.70 8.27
N ASN A 74 27.37 -4.98 8.65
CA ASN A 74 28.33 -6.04 8.38
C ASN A 74 28.52 -6.28 6.87
N GLN A 75 27.46 -6.22 6.06
CA GLN A 75 27.58 -6.33 4.61
C GLN A 75 28.41 -5.20 4.02
N VAL A 76 28.24 -3.96 4.51
CA VAL A 76 29.05 -2.80 4.08
C VAL A 76 30.51 -2.99 4.48
N LEU A 77 30.79 -3.45 5.71
CA LEU A 77 32.15 -3.70 6.18
C LEU A 77 32.82 -4.82 5.38
N HIS A 78 32.10 -5.89 5.09
CA HIS A 78 32.60 -6.99 4.27
C HIS A 78 32.96 -6.50 2.87
N PHE A 79 32.06 -5.78 2.21
CA PHE A 79 32.32 -5.16 0.89
C PHE A 79 33.54 -4.22 0.92
N ALA A 80 33.66 -3.38 1.95
CA ALA A 80 34.80 -2.47 2.09
C ALA A 80 36.12 -3.23 2.30
N ASN A 81 36.09 -4.32 3.07
CA ASN A 81 37.26 -5.15 3.29
C ASN A 81 37.69 -5.90 2.02
N GLU A 82 36.75 -6.48 1.28
CA GLU A 82 37.05 -7.16 0.01
C GLU A 82 37.66 -6.20 -1.03
N ARG A 83 37.16 -4.96 -1.10
CA ARG A 83 37.56 -4.00 -2.14
C ARG A 83 38.79 -3.17 -1.76
N TYR A 84 38.93 -2.84 -0.49
CA TYR A 84 39.92 -1.86 -0.03
C TYR A 84 40.89 -2.45 1.01
N HIS A 85 40.72 -3.70 1.44
CA HIS A 85 41.51 -4.36 2.48
C HIS A 85 41.68 -3.53 3.77
N SER A 86 40.62 -2.75 4.11
CA SER A 86 40.75 -1.65 5.04
C SER A 86 40.42 -1.97 6.48
N VAL A 87 39.49 -2.90 6.75
CA VAL A 87 39.02 -3.18 8.12
C VAL A 87 38.48 -4.61 8.23
N GLN A 88 39.11 -5.43 9.04
CA GLN A 88 38.57 -6.74 9.46
C GLN A 88 37.73 -6.58 10.74
N ALA A 89 36.66 -5.79 10.67
CA ALA A 89 35.77 -5.60 11.80
C ALA A 89 34.37 -6.13 11.45
N GLU A 90 33.75 -6.79 12.41
CA GLU A 90 32.38 -7.28 12.30
C GLU A 90 31.62 -6.92 13.58
N PHE A 91 30.39 -6.40 13.42
CA PHE A 91 29.51 -6.18 14.56
C PHE A 91 28.90 -7.50 15.01
N LYS A 92 28.94 -7.76 16.31
CA LYS A 92 28.32 -8.93 16.89
C LYS A 92 26.81 -8.91 16.64
N MET A 93 26.32 -9.99 16.03
CA MET A 93 24.88 -10.11 15.78
C MET A 93 24.10 -10.19 17.09
N PRO A 94 23.08 -9.36 17.30
CA PRO A 94 22.23 -9.47 18.47
C PRO A 94 21.48 -10.80 18.49
N ALA A 95 21.16 -11.29 19.67
CA ALA A 95 20.41 -12.52 19.85
C ALA A 95 19.09 -12.47 19.06
N LYS A 96 18.70 -13.61 18.47
CA LYS A 96 17.38 -13.74 17.84
C LYS A 96 16.31 -13.31 18.83
N GLY A 97 15.36 -12.51 18.36
CA GLY A 97 14.18 -12.18 19.15
C GLY A 97 13.36 -13.40 19.51
N ALA A 98 12.36 -13.24 20.35
CA ALA A 98 11.36 -14.28 20.61
C ALA A 98 10.80 -14.81 19.30
N ARG A 99 10.41 -16.10 19.28
CA ARG A 99 9.70 -16.67 18.13
C ARG A 99 8.53 -15.79 17.74
N PRO A 100 8.21 -15.67 16.43
CA PRO A 100 7.00 -14.95 16.01
C PRO A 100 5.81 -15.47 16.82
N ARG A 101 4.95 -14.57 17.27
CA ARG A 101 3.67 -15.00 17.83
C ARG A 101 2.97 -15.88 16.79
N PHE A 102 2.36 -16.94 17.23
CA PHE A 102 1.43 -17.71 16.39
C PHE A 102 0.43 -16.70 15.84
N VAL A 103 0.28 -16.65 14.53
CA VAL A 103 -0.79 -15.89 13.91
C VAL A 103 -2.06 -16.69 14.19
N ASP A 104 -2.96 -16.11 14.93
CA ASP A 104 -4.25 -16.72 15.23
C ASP A 104 -5.06 -16.78 13.92
N CYS A 105 -5.64 -17.93 13.62
CA CYS A 105 -6.46 -18.08 12.44
C CYS A 105 -7.87 -17.54 12.75
N ILE A 106 -8.53 -16.99 11.75
CA ILE A 106 -9.93 -16.57 11.85
C ILE A 106 -10.77 -17.81 12.12
N HIS A 107 -11.60 -17.78 13.17
CA HIS A 107 -12.51 -18.86 13.50
C HIS A 107 -13.76 -18.84 12.60
N GLU A 108 -14.45 -19.96 12.48
CA GLU A 108 -15.60 -20.12 11.58
C GLU A 108 -16.73 -19.11 11.85
N ASP A 109 -17.02 -18.83 13.12
CA ASP A 109 -18.00 -17.82 13.52
C ASP A 109 -17.57 -16.39 13.17
N GLU A 110 -16.28 -16.11 13.18
CA GLU A 110 -15.72 -14.84 12.73
C GLU A 110 -15.78 -14.70 11.20
N VAL A 111 -15.60 -15.79 10.46
CA VAL A 111 -15.75 -15.81 9.00
C VAL A 111 -17.16 -15.39 8.60
N CYS A 112 -18.20 -15.94 9.25
CA CYS A 112 -19.59 -15.56 8.97
C CYS A 112 -19.85 -14.07 9.21
N LYS A 113 -19.30 -13.50 10.30
CA LYS A 113 -19.41 -12.07 10.58
C LYS A 113 -18.65 -11.23 9.55
N LEU A 114 -17.46 -11.69 9.14
CA LEU A 114 -16.65 -11.03 8.14
C LEU A 114 -17.37 -10.98 6.78
N MET A 115 -17.97 -12.10 6.35
CA MET A 115 -18.73 -12.17 5.10
C MET A 115 -19.92 -11.21 5.12
N SER A 116 -20.67 -11.13 6.23
CA SER A 116 -21.78 -10.17 6.38
C SER A 116 -21.35 -8.71 6.28
N GLU A 117 -20.12 -8.37 6.70
CA GLU A 117 -19.59 -7.01 6.54
C GLU A 117 -19.02 -6.77 5.13
N ILE A 118 -18.50 -7.80 4.47
CA ILE A 118 -18.08 -7.74 3.07
C ILE A 118 -19.26 -7.43 2.17
N ASP A 119 -20.41 -8.07 2.37
CA ASP A 119 -21.64 -7.85 1.59
C ASP A 119 -22.14 -6.40 1.62
N LYS A 120 -21.82 -5.66 2.69
CA LYS A 120 -22.16 -4.23 2.82
C LYS A 120 -21.18 -3.30 2.10
N CYS A 121 -20.07 -3.83 1.60
CA CYS A 121 -19.05 -3.06 0.87
C CYS A 121 -19.46 -2.83 -0.59
N SER A 122 -18.83 -1.84 -1.24
CA SER A 122 -18.96 -1.67 -2.69
C SER A 122 -18.33 -2.85 -3.44
N MET A 123 -18.84 -3.16 -4.64
CA MET A 123 -18.32 -4.28 -5.45
C MET A 123 -16.79 -4.29 -5.62
N PRO A 124 -16.11 -3.16 -5.90
CA PRO A 124 -14.64 -3.16 -5.94
C PRO A 124 -13.97 -3.48 -4.60
N GLU A 125 -14.60 -3.11 -3.48
CA GLU A 125 -14.07 -3.41 -2.15
C GLU A 125 -14.28 -4.89 -1.81
N GLN A 126 -15.45 -5.45 -2.16
CA GLN A 126 -15.72 -6.89 -2.05
C GLN A 126 -14.69 -7.68 -2.88
N ALA A 127 -14.44 -7.27 -4.14
CA ALA A 127 -13.47 -7.93 -5.00
C ALA A 127 -12.08 -7.99 -4.39
N ILE A 128 -11.61 -6.91 -3.73
CA ILE A 128 -10.31 -6.90 -3.05
C ILE A 128 -10.28 -7.90 -1.90
N VAL A 129 -11.28 -7.85 -1.00
CA VAL A 129 -11.26 -8.67 0.21
C VAL A 129 -11.47 -10.15 -0.13
N LEU A 130 -12.44 -10.45 -0.99
CA LEU A 130 -12.71 -11.84 -1.42
C LEU A 130 -11.53 -12.44 -2.20
N SER A 131 -10.85 -11.65 -3.06
CA SER A 131 -9.65 -12.14 -3.75
C SER A 131 -8.54 -12.49 -2.77
N LEU A 132 -8.26 -11.65 -1.78
CA LEU A 132 -7.24 -11.93 -0.77
C LEU A 132 -7.58 -13.17 0.07
N LEU A 133 -8.85 -13.36 0.43
CA LEU A 133 -9.32 -14.52 1.20
C LEU A 133 -9.25 -15.82 0.41
N ASN A 134 -9.71 -15.82 -0.86
CA ASN A 134 -9.81 -17.04 -1.65
C ASN A 134 -8.49 -17.47 -2.30
N THR A 135 -7.60 -16.53 -2.59
CA THR A 135 -6.37 -16.83 -3.34
C THR A 135 -5.10 -16.79 -2.48
N GLY A 136 -5.12 -16.10 -1.34
CA GLY A 136 -3.94 -15.90 -0.52
C GLY A 136 -2.79 -15.15 -1.23
N VAL A 137 -3.07 -14.44 -2.32
CA VAL A 137 -2.05 -13.69 -3.07
C VAL A 137 -1.53 -12.49 -2.28
N ARG A 138 -0.28 -12.12 -2.54
CA ARG A 138 0.26 -10.89 -1.98
C ARG A 138 -0.49 -9.68 -2.55
N ARG A 139 -0.62 -8.61 -1.77
CA ARG A 139 -1.33 -7.37 -2.21
C ARG A 139 -0.81 -6.81 -3.54
N ALA A 140 0.49 -6.91 -3.79
CA ALA A 140 1.10 -6.45 -5.04
C ALA A 140 0.79 -7.39 -6.23
N GLU A 141 0.66 -8.68 -5.98
CA GLU A 141 0.19 -9.67 -6.96
C GLU A 141 -1.27 -9.40 -7.32
N LEU A 142 -2.14 -9.22 -6.32
CA LEU A 142 -3.54 -8.85 -6.56
C LEU A 142 -3.66 -7.57 -7.39
N ALA A 143 -2.83 -6.55 -7.11
CA ALA A 143 -2.84 -5.31 -7.87
C ALA A 143 -2.39 -5.49 -9.33
N GLY A 144 -1.58 -6.51 -9.59
CA GLY A 144 -1.09 -6.86 -10.94
C GLY A 144 -2.02 -7.75 -11.74
N LEU A 145 -3.05 -8.35 -11.13
CA LEU A 145 -3.98 -9.23 -11.85
C LEU A 145 -4.79 -8.48 -12.89
N THR A 146 -4.92 -9.11 -14.06
CA THR A 146 -5.76 -8.66 -15.19
C THR A 146 -6.83 -9.71 -15.47
N TRP A 147 -7.86 -9.34 -16.22
CA TRP A 147 -8.94 -10.30 -16.56
C TRP A 147 -8.46 -11.50 -17.40
N SER A 148 -7.33 -11.40 -18.08
CA SER A 148 -6.69 -12.50 -18.79
C SER A 148 -6.06 -13.55 -17.86
N ASP A 149 -5.86 -13.24 -16.58
CA ASP A 149 -5.28 -14.15 -15.60
C ASP A 149 -6.36 -15.07 -14.96
N PHE A 150 -7.65 -14.89 -15.29
CA PHE A 150 -8.77 -15.67 -14.75
C PHE A 150 -9.27 -16.68 -15.77
N ASP A 151 -9.20 -17.95 -15.44
CA ASP A 151 -9.91 -19.00 -16.15
C ASP A 151 -11.21 -19.33 -15.42
N PHE A 152 -12.30 -18.76 -15.90
CA PHE A 152 -13.63 -18.92 -15.31
C PHE A 152 -14.21 -20.32 -15.51
N LYS A 153 -13.69 -21.08 -16.48
CA LYS A 153 -14.17 -22.45 -16.74
C LYS A 153 -13.52 -23.46 -15.80
N GLU A 154 -12.21 -23.35 -15.65
CA GLU A 154 -11.42 -24.25 -14.80
C GLU A 154 -11.33 -23.74 -13.34
N CYS A 155 -11.98 -22.61 -13.02
CA CYS A 155 -11.92 -21.96 -11.68
C CYS A 155 -10.48 -21.74 -11.19
N THR A 156 -9.60 -21.23 -12.06
CA THR A 156 -8.20 -20.98 -11.69
C THR A 156 -7.79 -19.53 -11.91
N VAL A 157 -6.84 -19.07 -11.11
CA VAL A 157 -6.21 -17.73 -11.21
C VAL A 157 -4.71 -17.89 -11.43
N HIS A 158 -4.21 -17.31 -12.52
CA HIS A 158 -2.81 -17.32 -12.87
C HIS A 158 -2.06 -16.13 -12.25
N VAL A 159 -1.10 -16.38 -11.37
CA VAL A 159 -0.33 -15.35 -10.68
C VAL A 159 1.10 -15.34 -11.20
N ASN A 160 1.40 -14.43 -12.11
CA ASN A 160 2.69 -14.34 -12.81
C ASN A 160 3.38 -12.99 -12.68
N LYS A 161 2.69 -11.97 -12.17
CA LYS A 161 3.19 -10.60 -12.08
C LYS A 161 2.75 -9.90 -10.79
N SER A 162 3.46 -8.85 -10.46
CA SER A 162 3.12 -7.96 -9.34
C SER A 162 3.13 -6.52 -9.81
N LEU A 163 2.25 -5.70 -9.27
CA LEU A 163 2.24 -4.25 -9.52
C LEU A 163 2.66 -3.51 -8.24
N LEU A 164 3.80 -2.85 -8.29
CA LEU A 164 4.32 -2.02 -7.21
C LEU A 164 4.12 -0.54 -7.52
N VAL A 165 3.98 0.25 -6.46
CA VAL A 165 3.87 1.71 -6.56
C VAL A 165 5.02 2.35 -5.81
N PHE A 166 5.93 2.96 -6.53
CA PHE A 166 7.06 3.69 -5.96
C PHE A 166 6.73 5.18 -5.87
N ARG A 167 7.23 5.82 -4.82
CA ARG A 167 6.97 7.25 -4.57
C ARG A 167 7.47 8.12 -5.72
N ASP A 168 8.65 7.79 -6.26
CA ASP A 168 9.35 8.62 -7.24
C ASP A 168 9.22 8.09 -8.68
N PHE A 169 8.91 6.81 -8.86
CA PHE A 169 8.84 6.15 -10.17
C PHE A 169 7.41 5.72 -10.57
N GLY A 170 6.43 5.88 -9.68
CA GLY A 170 5.04 5.50 -9.93
C GLY A 170 4.81 3.99 -9.98
N TYR A 171 3.97 3.54 -10.89
CA TYR A 171 3.57 2.13 -11.05
C TYR A 171 4.58 1.36 -11.90
N GLN A 172 4.96 0.19 -11.42
CA GLN A 172 5.87 -0.69 -12.15
C GLN A 172 5.44 -2.15 -12.03
N HIS A 173 5.37 -2.84 -13.17
CA HIS A 173 5.32 -4.29 -13.18
C HIS A 173 6.65 -4.88 -12.72
N THR A 174 6.58 -5.86 -11.86
CA THR A 174 7.72 -6.68 -11.47
C THR A 174 7.33 -8.13 -11.61
N ALA A 175 8.29 -8.98 -11.98
CA ALA A 175 8.12 -10.42 -11.85
C ALA A 175 7.80 -10.76 -10.38
N THR A 176 7.07 -11.84 -10.16
CA THR A 176 6.84 -12.35 -8.80
C THR A 176 8.18 -12.62 -8.13
N LYS A 177 8.30 -12.30 -6.82
CA LYS A 177 9.50 -12.60 -6.05
C LYS A 177 9.77 -14.10 -6.17
N GLU A 178 10.96 -14.48 -6.67
CA GLU A 178 11.39 -15.87 -6.94
C GLU A 178 10.89 -16.50 -8.25
N SER A 179 10.40 -15.70 -9.24
CA SER A 179 9.89 -16.21 -10.53
C SER A 179 8.80 -17.29 -10.37
N ASN A 180 8.05 -17.25 -9.27
CA ASN A 180 7.00 -18.23 -8.98
C ASN A 180 5.72 -17.86 -9.73
N ASP A 181 5.73 -18.22 -11.00
CA ASP A 181 4.54 -18.34 -11.83
C ASP A 181 3.71 -19.53 -11.27
N ARG A 182 2.46 -19.27 -10.90
CA ARG A 182 1.60 -20.29 -10.31
C ARG A 182 0.14 -20.11 -10.66
N TYR A 183 -0.55 -21.23 -10.78
CA TYR A 183 -2.00 -21.28 -10.86
C TYR A 183 -2.57 -21.58 -9.47
N ILE A 184 -3.68 -20.94 -9.12
CA ILE A 184 -4.38 -21.12 -7.86
C ILE A 184 -5.79 -21.59 -8.18
N ASP A 185 -6.15 -22.77 -7.71
CA ASP A 185 -7.53 -23.23 -7.74
C ASP A 185 -8.34 -22.47 -6.70
N VAL A 186 -9.51 -22.00 -7.09
CA VAL A 186 -10.37 -21.19 -6.24
C VAL A 186 -11.79 -21.75 -6.20
N ALA A 187 -12.55 -21.39 -5.17
CA ALA A 187 -13.92 -21.83 -5.01
C ALA A 187 -14.82 -21.34 -6.17
N PRO A 188 -15.74 -22.16 -6.69
CA PRO A 188 -16.67 -21.76 -7.74
C PRO A 188 -17.48 -20.51 -7.39
N GLU A 189 -17.91 -20.39 -6.13
CA GLU A 189 -18.69 -19.25 -5.64
C GLU A 189 -17.89 -17.93 -5.73
N TYR A 190 -16.57 -17.99 -5.52
CA TYR A 190 -15.72 -16.85 -5.74
C TYR A 190 -15.63 -16.49 -7.23
N MET A 191 -15.53 -17.47 -8.11
CA MET A 191 -15.53 -17.23 -9.55
C MET A 191 -16.85 -16.67 -10.07
N GLU A 192 -17.98 -17.12 -9.53
CA GLU A 192 -19.30 -16.54 -9.85
C GLU A 192 -19.36 -15.07 -9.45
N PHE A 193 -18.89 -14.73 -8.26
CA PHE A 193 -18.79 -13.33 -7.83
C PHE A 193 -17.87 -12.53 -8.76
N MET A 194 -16.70 -13.06 -9.12
CA MET A 194 -15.76 -12.39 -10.01
C MET A 194 -16.32 -12.21 -11.43
N GLN A 195 -17.18 -13.09 -11.90
CA GLN A 195 -17.89 -12.94 -13.17
C GLN A 195 -18.88 -11.77 -13.11
N GLN A 196 -19.66 -11.66 -12.03
CA GLN A 196 -20.56 -10.52 -11.81
C GLN A 196 -19.77 -9.20 -11.68
N TYR A 197 -18.65 -9.23 -10.98
CA TYR A 197 -17.76 -8.08 -10.86
C TYR A 197 -17.17 -7.67 -12.22
N LYS A 198 -16.81 -8.63 -13.08
CA LYS A 198 -16.33 -8.40 -14.46
C LYS A 198 -17.39 -7.71 -15.32
N GLU A 199 -18.65 -8.11 -15.20
CA GLU A 199 -19.78 -7.45 -15.89
C GLU A 199 -19.97 -6.00 -15.42
N TRP A 200 -19.92 -5.78 -14.11
CA TRP A 200 -19.92 -4.44 -13.53
C TRP A 200 -18.76 -3.61 -14.04
N TRP A 201 -17.56 -4.18 -14.10
CA TRP A 201 -16.33 -3.53 -14.58
C TRP A 201 -16.47 -3.08 -16.04
N TYR A 202 -16.91 -3.95 -16.93
CA TYR A 202 -17.13 -3.60 -18.35
C TYR A 202 -18.28 -2.61 -18.53
N THR A 203 -19.31 -2.68 -17.72
CA THR A 203 -20.40 -1.69 -17.71
C THR A 203 -19.88 -0.31 -17.30
N LYS A 204 -19.06 -0.23 -16.25
CA LYS A 204 -18.39 1.00 -15.83
C LYS A 204 -17.50 1.55 -16.96
N LYS A 205 -16.69 0.71 -17.60
CA LYS A 205 -15.84 1.10 -18.73
C LYS A 205 -16.66 1.71 -19.88
N ARG A 206 -17.79 1.08 -20.24
CA ARG A 206 -18.70 1.59 -21.29
C ARG A 206 -19.32 2.94 -20.91
N LEU A 207 -19.80 3.08 -19.68
CA LEU A 207 -20.40 4.31 -19.20
C LEU A 207 -19.40 5.48 -19.17
N MET A 208 -18.16 5.23 -18.84
CA MET A 208 -17.12 6.24 -18.82
C MET A 208 -16.63 6.63 -20.22
N GLY A 209 -16.73 5.73 -21.20
CA GLY A 209 -16.34 5.99 -22.58
C GLY A 209 -14.96 6.63 -22.70
N ALA A 210 -14.89 7.80 -23.34
CA ALA A 210 -13.63 8.53 -23.54
C ALA A 210 -12.95 9.04 -22.23
N SER A 211 -13.62 8.95 -21.09
CA SER A 211 -13.05 9.33 -19.79
C SER A 211 -12.33 8.16 -19.12
N TRP A 212 -12.44 6.94 -19.65
CA TRP A 212 -11.76 5.78 -19.15
C TRP A 212 -10.25 5.89 -19.33
N GLN A 213 -9.49 5.67 -18.26
CA GLN A 213 -8.03 5.78 -18.23
C GLN A 213 -7.52 7.11 -18.83
N ARG A 214 -8.33 8.16 -18.71
CA ARG A 214 -7.92 9.49 -19.15
C ARG A 214 -6.99 10.11 -18.13
N ASP A 215 -6.11 10.96 -18.65
CA ASP A 215 -5.09 11.62 -17.86
C ASP A 215 -5.65 12.41 -16.66
N MET A 216 -5.09 12.13 -15.49
CA MET A 216 -5.45 12.80 -14.25
C MET A 216 -4.47 13.94 -13.97
N VAL A 217 -4.89 15.14 -14.17
CA VAL A 217 -4.15 16.41 -13.98
C VAL A 217 -3.51 16.55 -12.57
N LYS A 218 -3.90 15.73 -11.59
CA LYS A 218 -3.47 15.83 -10.19
C LYS A 218 -2.30 14.92 -9.79
N ASN A 219 -1.81 14.07 -10.67
CA ASN A 219 -0.71 13.16 -10.35
C ASN A 219 0.64 13.82 -10.66
N LYS A 220 1.67 13.49 -9.86
CA LYS A 220 3.07 13.82 -10.19
C LYS A 220 3.40 13.26 -11.58
N GLU A 221 4.22 13.97 -12.35
CA GLU A 221 4.57 13.62 -13.74
C GLU A 221 5.06 12.17 -13.89
N SER A 222 6.00 11.74 -13.03
CA SER A 222 6.51 10.36 -13.01
C SER A 222 5.43 9.30 -12.80
N LYS A 223 4.43 9.60 -11.96
CA LYS A 223 3.29 8.70 -11.71
C LYS A 223 2.34 8.66 -12.91
N ARG A 224 2.14 9.81 -13.55
CA ARG A 224 1.35 9.93 -14.76
C ARG A 224 1.95 9.14 -15.91
N GLU A 225 3.24 9.31 -16.20
CA GLU A 225 3.95 8.54 -17.22
C GLU A 225 3.91 7.04 -16.97
N SER A 226 4.05 6.61 -15.71
CA SER A 226 3.99 5.20 -15.36
C SER A 226 2.60 4.60 -15.59
N LEU A 227 1.52 5.35 -15.28
CA LEU A 227 0.14 4.93 -15.58
C LEU A 227 -0.11 4.88 -17.09
N MET A 228 0.39 5.85 -17.85
CA MET A 228 0.23 5.85 -19.32
C MET A 228 0.87 4.63 -19.98
N ARG A 229 1.95 4.08 -19.42
CA ARG A 229 2.55 2.82 -19.89
C ARG A 229 1.65 1.59 -19.65
N LEU A 230 0.77 1.66 -18.68
CA LEU A 230 -0.20 0.62 -18.33
C LEU A 230 -1.57 0.84 -19.01
N ALA A 231 -1.68 1.87 -19.87
CA ALA A 231 -2.92 2.17 -20.57
C ALA A 231 -3.31 1.02 -21.50
N GLY A 232 -4.58 0.65 -21.44
CA GLY A 232 -5.10 -0.49 -22.20
C GLY A 232 -5.04 -1.83 -21.48
N GLU A 233 -4.26 -1.99 -20.41
CA GLU A 233 -4.33 -3.17 -19.57
C GLU A 233 -5.64 -3.23 -18.77
N GLU A 234 -6.24 -4.41 -18.71
CA GLU A 234 -7.52 -4.62 -18.05
C GLU A 234 -7.31 -5.17 -16.63
N PHE A 235 -6.74 -4.32 -15.76
CA PHE A 235 -6.57 -4.66 -14.36
C PHE A 235 -7.89 -4.99 -13.68
N VAL A 236 -7.88 -6.02 -12.86
CA VAL A 236 -9.09 -6.45 -12.12
C VAL A 236 -9.48 -5.41 -11.09
N ILE A 237 -8.52 -4.96 -10.29
CA ILE A 237 -8.78 -3.98 -9.22
C ILE A 237 -8.42 -2.57 -9.69
N ILE A 238 -9.47 -1.78 -9.94
CA ILE A 238 -9.36 -0.44 -10.50
C ILE A 238 -9.88 0.64 -9.54
N ASP A 239 -9.43 1.87 -9.81
CA ASP A 239 -10.00 3.08 -9.20
C ASP A 239 -11.24 3.57 -9.98
N ASP A 240 -11.73 4.77 -9.63
CA ASP A 240 -12.91 5.34 -10.27
C ASP A 240 -12.73 5.72 -11.74
N PHE A 241 -11.48 5.80 -12.20
CA PHE A 241 -11.12 6.20 -13.56
C PHE A 241 -10.64 5.04 -14.43
N GLY A 242 -10.66 3.82 -13.92
CA GLY A 242 -10.20 2.63 -14.63
C GLY A 242 -8.69 2.38 -14.55
N TRP A 243 -7.95 3.12 -13.74
CA TRP A 243 -6.55 2.87 -13.46
C TRP A 243 -6.38 1.82 -12.35
N PRO A 244 -5.25 1.08 -12.33
CA PRO A 244 -5.01 0.14 -11.24
C PRO A 244 -5.02 0.87 -9.89
N ARG A 245 -5.78 0.33 -8.95
CA ARG A 245 -5.90 0.89 -7.61
C ARG A 245 -4.62 0.66 -6.82
N ASN A 246 -4.16 1.69 -6.09
CA ASN A 246 -2.95 1.59 -5.28
C ASN A 246 -3.08 0.49 -4.21
N PRO A 247 -2.19 -0.54 -4.21
CA PRO A 247 -2.24 -1.67 -3.28
C PRO A 247 -2.04 -1.29 -1.81
N ASP A 248 -1.46 -0.12 -1.50
CA ASP A 248 -1.28 0.33 -0.11
C ASP A 248 -2.61 0.55 0.63
N GLY A 249 -3.70 0.71 -0.11
CA GLY A 249 -5.05 0.83 0.42
C GLY A 249 -5.68 -0.49 0.85
N TYR A 250 -5.22 -1.64 0.33
CA TYR A 250 -5.88 -2.94 0.53
C TYR A 250 -5.84 -3.38 1.99
N ASN A 251 -4.68 -3.30 2.64
CA ASN A 251 -4.54 -3.64 4.05
C ASN A 251 -5.43 -2.77 4.96
N LYS A 252 -5.60 -1.49 4.61
CA LYS A 252 -6.49 -0.59 5.36
C LYS A 252 -7.96 -0.98 5.18
N LEU A 253 -8.33 -1.40 3.98
CA LEU A 253 -9.68 -1.88 3.69
C LEU A 253 -9.97 -3.15 4.48
N VAL A 254 -9.12 -4.18 4.39
CA VAL A 254 -9.29 -5.44 5.13
C VAL A 254 -9.40 -5.19 6.63
N LYS A 255 -8.51 -4.38 7.21
CA LYS A 255 -8.58 -4.02 8.64
C LYS A 255 -9.87 -3.29 9.01
N ARG A 256 -10.36 -2.39 8.16
CA ARG A 256 -11.63 -1.69 8.38
C ARG A 256 -12.82 -2.65 8.39
N VAL A 257 -12.86 -3.58 7.44
CA VAL A 257 -13.94 -4.58 7.35
C VAL A 257 -13.89 -5.54 8.53
N ALA A 258 -12.71 -6.05 8.87
CA ALA A 258 -12.51 -6.92 10.04
C ALA A 258 -12.89 -6.24 11.35
N GLN A 259 -12.52 -4.98 11.54
CA GLN A 259 -12.90 -4.20 12.72
C GLN A 259 -14.42 -4.06 12.85
N LYS A 260 -15.14 -3.87 11.75
CA LYS A 260 -16.61 -3.84 11.75
C LYS A 260 -17.22 -5.20 12.09
N ALA A 261 -16.57 -6.28 11.68
CA ALA A 261 -16.95 -7.65 12.04
C ALA A 261 -16.59 -8.02 13.49
N GLY A 262 -15.92 -7.14 14.23
CA GLY A 262 -15.47 -7.39 15.61
C GLY A 262 -14.16 -8.19 15.71
N ILE A 263 -13.43 -8.34 14.62
CA ILE A 263 -12.15 -9.08 14.55
C ILE A 263 -11.01 -8.08 14.75
N SER A 264 -10.22 -8.26 15.82
CA SER A 264 -9.26 -7.25 16.27
C SER A 264 -7.85 -7.41 15.67
N ASP A 265 -7.44 -8.58 15.23
CA ASP A 265 -6.03 -8.89 14.92
C ASP A 265 -5.86 -9.60 13.56
N ILE A 266 -6.42 -9.02 12.50
CA ILE A 266 -6.27 -9.55 11.16
C ILE A 266 -5.00 -8.99 10.49
N HIS A 267 -4.17 -9.88 9.99
CA HIS A 267 -3.00 -9.58 9.18
C HIS A 267 -3.23 -10.10 7.75
N PRO A 268 -3.59 -9.22 6.81
CA PRO A 268 -3.75 -9.60 5.40
C PRO A 268 -2.41 -9.84 4.71
#